data_a3d9b7d988cb644eca66959774de7b35
#
_entry.id   a3d9b7d988cb644eca66959774de7b35
#
_cell.length_a   1.000
_cell.length_b   1.000
_cell.length_c   1.000
_cell.angle_alpha   90.00
_cell.angle_beta   90.00
_cell.angle_gamma   90.00
#
_symmetry.space_group_name_H-M   'P 1'
#
loop_
_entity.id
_entity.type
_entity.pdbx_description
1 polymer ?
#
loop_
_entity_poly.entity_id
_entity_poly.type
_entity_poly.pdbx_seq_one_letter_code
_entity_poly.pdbx_strand_id
1 'polypeptide(L)'
;KAYLDVYYKTNDELTEPIALAVSQEIELTFGDRTPGVEDVQNIVERKLMESNLFDVAKSYIIYRYEHTKVREEKKAEVLEKIDKAEVMVQKRNGTTEPFSLQKVQMSLEKILGEQAKDIDVAMVINQLRLEIYENIHTEEIERALIMVLRSFIEKDPAYSQIAARALSNKLYKEVIGADKIDFSKLDEQLREAFVRCINTGVSARRLDPRMLTFNLEYIASELVTERDSLLTYLSVQTLNDRYFTRVPETKELLE
;
A
#
# COMPACT_ATOMS: atom_id res chain seq x y z
N LYS A 1 -11.19 -15.12 23.47
CA LYS A 1 -12.49 -14.45 23.43
C LYS A 1 -13.63 -15.46 23.40
N ALA A 2 -13.73 -16.36 22.41
CA ALA A 2 -14.81 -17.37 22.33
C ALA A 2 -15.00 -18.20 23.61
N TYR A 3 -13.90 -18.58 24.28
CA TYR A 3 -13.97 -19.27 25.58
C TYR A 3 -14.57 -18.37 26.66
N LEU A 4 -14.16 -17.09 26.71
CA LEU A 4 -14.69 -16.12 27.65
C LEU A 4 -16.19 -15.86 27.41
N ASP A 5 -16.61 -15.80 26.15
CA ASP A 5 -18.02 -15.58 25.77
C ASP A 5 -18.92 -16.75 26.20
N VAL A 6 -18.39 -17.98 26.26
CA VAL A 6 -19.14 -19.17 26.67
C VAL A 6 -19.13 -19.37 28.21
N TYR A 7 -17.97 -19.20 28.84
CA TYR A 7 -17.80 -19.56 30.25
C TYR A 7 -17.64 -18.37 31.19
N TYR A 8 -17.67 -17.14 30.66
CA TYR A 8 -17.54 -15.86 31.42
C TYR A 8 -16.26 -15.78 32.28
N LYS A 9 -15.22 -16.51 31.89
CA LYS A 9 -13.90 -16.53 32.54
C LYS A 9 -12.82 -16.89 31.54
N THR A 10 -11.58 -16.49 31.80
CA THR A 10 -10.41 -16.96 31.07
C THR A 10 -9.91 -18.29 31.65
N ASN A 11 -9.27 -19.09 30.80
CA ASN A 11 -8.60 -20.33 31.23
C ASN A 11 -7.36 -20.52 30.35
N ASP A 12 -6.26 -19.92 30.77
CA ASP A 12 -5.00 -19.93 30.02
C ASP A 12 -4.40 -21.35 29.96
N GLU A 13 -4.55 -22.14 31.05
CA GLU A 13 -4.09 -23.53 31.08
C GLU A 13 -4.72 -24.40 29.98
N LEU A 14 -5.93 -24.05 29.53
CA LEU A 14 -6.64 -24.77 28.49
C LEU A 14 -6.44 -24.14 27.10
N THR A 15 -6.35 -22.82 27.04
CA THR A 15 -6.28 -22.09 25.75
C THR A 15 -4.86 -22.02 25.19
N GLU A 16 -3.83 -21.95 26.02
CA GLU A 16 -2.44 -21.94 25.57
C GLU A 16 -2.01 -23.20 24.81
N PRO A 17 -2.31 -24.43 25.28
CA PRO A 17 -1.99 -25.64 24.51
C PRO A 17 -2.67 -25.70 23.16
N ILE A 18 -3.91 -25.16 23.04
CA ILE A 18 -4.64 -25.10 21.77
C ILE A 18 -3.98 -24.12 20.83
N ALA A 19 -3.60 -22.93 21.34
CA ALA A 19 -2.91 -21.93 20.53
C ALA A 19 -1.57 -22.46 20.01
N LEU A 20 -0.81 -23.17 20.85
CA LEU A 20 0.44 -23.82 20.45
C LEU A 20 0.20 -24.91 19.39
N ALA A 21 -0.82 -25.74 19.54
CA ALA A 21 -1.17 -26.77 18.57
C ALA A 21 -1.60 -26.18 17.22
N VAL A 22 -2.31 -25.03 17.23
CA VAL A 22 -2.64 -24.27 16.01
C VAL A 22 -1.37 -23.77 15.33
N SER A 23 -0.44 -23.15 16.07
CA SER A 23 0.82 -22.64 15.52
C SER A 23 1.67 -23.74 14.90
N GLN A 24 1.80 -24.87 15.58
CA GLN A 24 2.54 -26.03 15.07
C GLN A 24 1.91 -26.60 13.79
N GLU A 25 0.59 -26.67 13.73
CA GLU A 25 -0.08 -27.17 12.53
C GLU A 25 0.05 -26.20 11.34
N ILE A 26 0.04 -24.90 11.59
CA ILE A 26 0.33 -23.89 10.57
C ILE A 26 1.73 -24.09 10.00
N GLU A 27 2.74 -24.23 10.87
CA GLU A 27 4.13 -24.49 10.45
C GLU A 27 4.25 -25.77 9.63
N LEU A 28 3.63 -26.86 10.07
CA LEU A 28 3.69 -28.15 9.37
C LEU A 28 2.96 -28.12 8.01
N THR A 29 1.84 -27.40 7.92
CA THR A 29 1.00 -27.40 6.73
C THR A 29 1.51 -26.43 5.65
N PHE A 30 1.99 -25.27 6.07
CA PHE A 30 2.35 -24.19 5.15
C PHE A 30 3.86 -24.02 4.96
N GLY A 31 4.69 -24.40 5.95
CA GLY A 31 6.14 -24.22 5.88
C GLY A 31 6.51 -22.75 5.60
N ASP A 32 7.21 -22.53 4.47
CA ASP A 32 7.60 -21.18 4.04
C ASP A 32 6.48 -20.39 3.34
N ARG A 33 5.30 -20.98 3.12
CA ARG A 33 4.16 -20.30 2.50
C ARG A 33 3.36 -19.54 3.55
N THR A 34 2.92 -18.34 3.23
CA THR A 34 2.03 -17.56 4.10
C THR A 34 0.61 -18.12 4.07
N PRO A 35 0.04 -18.57 5.20
CA PRO A 35 -1.35 -19.06 5.25
C PRO A 35 -2.33 -17.91 5.04
N GLY A 36 -3.47 -18.20 4.39
CA GLY A 36 -4.60 -17.28 4.35
C GLY A 36 -5.30 -17.19 5.70
N VAL A 37 -6.04 -16.10 5.94
CA VAL A 37 -6.81 -15.91 7.19
C VAL A 37 -7.82 -17.04 7.38
N GLU A 38 -8.46 -17.48 6.29
CA GLU A 38 -9.42 -18.59 6.30
C GLU A 38 -8.76 -19.92 6.69
N ASP A 39 -7.53 -20.18 6.22
CA ASP A 39 -6.79 -21.39 6.56
C ASP A 39 -6.51 -21.47 8.07
N VAL A 40 -6.04 -20.34 8.63
CA VAL A 40 -5.78 -20.24 10.09
C VAL A 40 -7.08 -20.44 10.87
N GLN A 41 -8.18 -19.83 10.45
CA GLN A 41 -9.47 -19.95 11.12
C GLN A 41 -10.00 -21.39 11.09
N ASN A 42 -9.84 -22.10 9.97
CA ASN A 42 -10.24 -23.50 9.84
C ASN A 42 -9.41 -24.42 10.76
N ILE A 43 -8.11 -24.14 10.92
CA ILE A 43 -7.26 -24.88 11.88
C ILE A 43 -7.72 -24.63 13.31
N VAL A 44 -8.03 -23.36 13.68
CA VAL A 44 -8.54 -23.02 15.00
C VAL A 44 -9.84 -23.78 15.31
N GLU A 45 -10.80 -23.77 14.39
CA GLU A 45 -12.07 -24.52 14.54
C GLU A 45 -11.83 -25.99 14.79
N ARG A 46 -10.96 -26.61 13.99
CA ARG A 46 -10.63 -28.03 14.11
C ARG A 46 -9.96 -28.32 15.46
N LYS A 47 -9.00 -27.52 15.89
CA LYS A 47 -8.32 -27.71 17.19
C LYS A 47 -9.25 -27.55 18.38
N LEU A 48 -10.20 -26.64 18.33
CA LEU A 48 -11.24 -26.51 19.36
C LEU A 48 -12.12 -27.75 19.44
N MET A 49 -12.50 -28.33 18.28
CA MET A 49 -13.29 -29.57 18.22
C MET A 49 -12.49 -30.79 18.72
N GLU A 50 -11.23 -30.94 18.30
CA GLU A 50 -10.33 -32.00 18.74
C GLU A 50 -10.10 -31.97 20.26
N SER A 51 -10.13 -30.78 20.87
CA SER A 51 -10.02 -30.58 22.31
C SER A 51 -11.35 -30.76 23.07
N ASN A 52 -12.38 -31.27 22.42
CA ASN A 52 -13.74 -31.46 22.96
C ASN A 52 -14.40 -30.16 23.48
N LEU A 53 -13.96 -29.01 23.03
CA LEU A 53 -14.53 -27.70 23.37
C LEU A 53 -15.63 -27.29 22.38
N PHE A 54 -16.64 -28.15 22.24
CA PHE A 54 -17.68 -28.00 21.23
C PHE A 54 -18.47 -26.69 21.35
N ASP A 55 -18.80 -26.25 22.57
CA ASP A 55 -19.53 -25.00 22.78
C ASP A 55 -18.68 -23.78 22.40
N VAL A 56 -17.37 -23.84 22.70
CA VAL A 56 -16.42 -22.78 22.30
C VAL A 56 -16.22 -22.76 20.79
N ALA A 57 -16.08 -23.94 20.16
CA ALA A 57 -15.99 -24.07 18.71
C ALA A 57 -17.25 -23.50 18.03
N LYS A 58 -18.43 -23.83 18.53
CA LYS A 58 -19.71 -23.30 18.04
C LYS A 58 -19.78 -21.78 18.18
N SER A 59 -19.41 -21.23 19.33
CA SER A 59 -19.37 -19.78 19.55
C SER A 59 -18.38 -19.11 18.59
N TYR A 60 -17.22 -19.71 18.36
CA TYR A 60 -16.21 -19.22 17.44
C TYR A 60 -16.71 -19.20 15.97
N ILE A 61 -17.37 -20.26 15.52
CA ILE A 61 -17.93 -20.38 14.16
C ILE A 61 -19.04 -19.34 13.96
N ILE A 62 -19.94 -19.18 14.93
CA ILE A 62 -21.01 -18.17 14.86
C ILE A 62 -20.41 -16.77 14.80
N TYR A 63 -19.47 -16.46 15.69
CA TYR A 63 -18.77 -15.19 15.71
C TYR A 63 -18.09 -14.88 14.36
N ARG A 64 -17.37 -15.87 13.79
CA ARG A 64 -16.72 -15.77 12.48
C ARG A 64 -17.75 -15.47 11.38
N TYR A 65 -18.84 -16.22 11.33
CA TYR A 65 -19.90 -16.04 10.35
C TYR A 65 -20.53 -14.64 10.43
N GLU A 66 -20.92 -14.20 11.62
CA GLU A 66 -21.51 -12.88 11.85
C GLU A 66 -20.55 -11.74 11.45
N HIS A 67 -19.28 -11.85 11.84
CA HIS A 67 -18.26 -10.86 11.49
C HIS A 67 -17.92 -10.85 9.99
N THR A 68 -17.95 -11.99 9.33
CA THR A 68 -17.77 -12.05 7.86
C THR A 68 -18.96 -11.38 7.17
N LYS A 69 -20.17 -11.71 7.58
CA LYS A 69 -21.39 -11.10 7.04
C LYS A 69 -21.41 -9.57 7.21
N VAL A 70 -21.11 -9.08 8.41
CA VAL A 70 -21.01 -7.63 8.67
C VAL A 70 -19.94 -6.94 7.81
N ARG A 71 -18.79 -7.62 7.56
CA ARG A 71 -17.76 -7.08 6.67
C ARG A 71 -18.22 -7.04 5.21
N GLU A 72 -18.89 -8.07 4.75
CA GLU A 72 -19.44 -8.13 3.38
C GLU A 72 -20.54 -7.07 3.17
N GLU A 73 -21.45 -6.92 4.14
CA GLU A 73 -22.48 -5.88 4.11
C GLU A 73 -21.87 -4.48 4.08
N LYS A 74 -20.88 -4.19 4.94
CA LYS A 74 -20.16 -2.90 4.92
C LYS A 74 -19.43 -2.65 3.59
N LYS A 75 -18.78 -3.68 3.02
CA LYS A 75 -18.14 -3.56 1.71
C LYS A 75 -19.15 -3.28 0.61
N ALA A 76 -20.29 -3.98 0.61
CA ALA A 76 -21.35 -3.75 -0.36
C ALA A 76 -21.93 -2.33 -0.24
N GLU A 77 -22.15 -1.83 0.99
CA GLU A 77 -22.60 -0.46 1.24
C GLU A 77 -21.59 0.58 0.72
N VAL A 78 -20.29 0.38 0.97
CA VAL A 78 -19.24 1.29 0.46
C VAL A 78 -19.20 1.27 -1.06
N LEU A 79 -19.29 0.10 -1.70
CA LEU A 79 -19.33 -0.01 -3.16
C LEU A 79 -20.54 0.72 -3.75
N GLU A 80 -21.71 0.61 -3.14
CA GLU A 80 -22.91 1.34 -3.54
C GLU A 80 -22.72 2.87 -3.40
N LYS A 81 -22.11 3.31 -2.29
CA LYS A 81 -21.77 4.73 -2.08
C LYS A 81 -20.74 5.24 -3.10
N ILE A 82 -19.76 4.41 -3.51
CA ILE A 82 -18.81 4.75 -4.56
C ILE A 82 -19.55 5.00 -5.88
N ASP A 83 -20.49 4.13 -6.24
CA ASP A 83 -21.27 4.24 -7.48
C ASP A 83 -22.18 5.49 -7.49
N LYS A 84 -22.63 5.91 -6.30
CA LYS A 84 -23.40 7.15 -6.10
C LYS A 84 -22.55 8.40 -5.91
N ALA A 85 -21.20 8.28 -5.94
CA ALA A 85 -20.25 9.35 -5.62
C ALA A 85 -20.46 9.99 -4.22
N GLU A 86 -20.92 9.22 -3.24
CA GLU A 86 -21.21 9.66 -1.87
C GLU A 86 -20.01 9.45 -0.92
N VAL A 87 -19.01 8.65 -1.31
CA VAL A 87 -17.79 8.46 -0.52
C VAL A 87 -16.95 9.74 -0.55
N MET A 88 -16.56 10.23 0.62
CA MET A 88 -15.71 11.42 0.74
C MET A 88 -14.23 11.01 0.83
N VAL A 89 -13.37 11.82 0.23
CA VAL A 89 -11.91 11.66 0.23
C VAL A 89 -11.27 12.90 0.84
N GLN A 90 -10.31 12.68 1.72
CA GLN A 90 -9.54 13.76 2.33
C GLN A 90 -8.27 14.04 1.51
N LYS A 91 -8.10 15.29 1.07
CA LYS A 91 -6.88 15.74 0.39
C LYS A 91 -5.77 16.05 1.39
N ARG A 92 -4.53 16.12 0.90
CA ARG A 92 -3.34 16.51 1.68
C ARG A 92 -3.46 17.88 2.35
N ASN A 93 -4.19 18.80 1.73
CA ASN A 93 -4.46 20.14 2.29
C ASN A 93 -5.60 20.17 3.33
N GLY A 94 -6.13 19.01 3.73
CA GLY A 94 -7.21 18.88 4.70
C GLY A 94 -8.63 19.11 4.16
N THR A 95 -8.77 19.48 2.89
CA THR A 95 -10.11 19.61 2.27
C THR A 95 -10.67 18.25 1.90
N THR A 96 -11.99 18.12 1.90
CA THR A 96 -12.69 16.91 1.48
C THR A 96 -13.37 17.13 0.13
N GLU A 97 -13.40 16.08 -0.70
CA GLU A 97 -14.16 16.06 -1.94
C GLU A 97 -14.78 14.68 -2.17
N PRO A 98 -15.85 14.57 -2.99
CA PRO A 98 -16.37 13.27 -3.37
C PRO A 98 -15.34 12.43 -4.13
N PHE A 99 -15.28 11.14 -3.82
CA PHE A 99 -14.45 10.20 -4.55
C PHE A 99 -14.90 10.11 -6.01
N SER A 100 -13.96 10.14 -6.94
CA SER A 100 -14.25 10.05 -8.37
C SER A 100 -13.41 8.96 -9.02
N LEU A 101 -14.06 7.89 -9.45
CA LEU A 101 -13.45 6.83 -10.25
C LEU A 101 -12.85 7.38 -11.55
N GLN A 102 -13.49 8.37 -12.17
CA GLN A 102 -12.97 9.00 -13.39
C GLN A 102 -11.60 9.66 -13.15
N LYS A 103 -11.42 10.37 -12.01
CA LYS A 103 -10.12 10.96 -11.68
C LYS A 103 -9.03 9.91 -11.50
N VAL A 104 -9.37 8.79 -10.88
CA VAL A 104 -8.44 7.66 -10.68
C VAL A 104 -8.13 7.01 -12.02
N GLN A 105 -9.12 6.78 -12.86
CA GLN A 105 -8.93 6.22 -14.20
C GLN A 105 -8.04 7.13 -15.05
N MET A 106 -8.30 8.44 -15.09
CA MET A 106 -7.46 9.40 -15.81
C MET A 106 -6.01 9.41 -15.29
N SER A 107 -5.82 9.27 -13.97
CA SER A 107 -4.49 9.16 -13.37
C SER A 107 -3.79 7.88 -13.80
N LEU A 108 -4.51 6.75 -13.81
CA LEU A 108 -3.99 5.47 -14.25
C LEU A 108 -3.64 5.50 -15.74
N GLU A 109 -4.50 6.05 -16.60
CA GLU A 109 -4.25 6.20 -18.04
C GLU A 109 -2.98 7.02 -18.32
N LYS A 110 -2.74 8.09 -17.56
CA LYS A 110 -1.48 8.86 -17.64
C LYS A 110 -0.26 8.03 -17.25
N ILE A 111 -0.37 7.17 -16.24
CA ILE A 111 0.71 6.28 -15.82
C ILE A 111 0.97 5.21 -16.88
N LEU A 112 -0.07 4.68 -17.49
CA LEU A 112 0.01 3.65 -18.54
C LEU A 112 0.68 4.16 -19.82
N GLY A 113 0.35 5.37 -20.25
CA GLY A 113 0.83 5.93 -21.52
C GLY A 113 0.56 4.98 -22.71
N GLU A 114 1.60 4.66 -23.47
CA GLU A 114 1.48 3.76 -24.64
C GLU A 114 1.16 2.30 -24.28
N GLN A 115 1.44 1.87 -23.04
CA GLN A 115 1.17 0.51 -22.54
C GLN A 115 -0.30 0.30 -22.16
N ALA A 116 -1.16 1.31 -22.27
CA ALA A 116 -2.59 1.20 -21.96
C ALA A 116 -3.31 0.10 -22.77
N LYS A 117 -2.76 -0.31 -23.91
CA LYS A 117 -3.34 -1.33 -24.79
C LYS A 117 -3.16 -2.75 -24.27
N ASP A 118 -2.16 -2.95 -23.43
CA ASP A 118 -1.74 -4.29 -22.94
C ASP A 118 -2.32 -4.61 -21.55
N ILE A 119 -3.03 -3.64 -20.94
CA ILE A 119 -3.46 -3.71 -19.55
C ILE A 119 -5.00 -3.63 -19.45
N ASP A 120 -5.57 -4.54 -18.67
CA ASP A 120 -6.98 -4.48 -18.30
C ASP A 120 -7.22 -3.42 -17.21
N VAL A 121 -7.43 -2.18 -17.67
CA VAL A 121 -7.72 -1.03 -16.81
C VAL A 121 -8.95 -1.29 -15.92
N ALA A 122 -9.98 -1.95 -16.47
CA ALA A 122 -11.22 -2.22 -15.73
C ALA A 122 -10.95 -3.16 -14.55
N MET A 123 -10.10 -4.18 -14.74
CA MET A 123 -9.69 -5.10 -13.67
C MET A 123 -8.94 -4.36 -12.56
N VAL A 124 -8.00 -3.46 -12.90
CA VAL A 124 -7.27 -2.64 -11.91
C VAL A 124 -8.22 -1.75 -11.12
N ILE A 125 -9.13 -1.05 -11.80
CA ILE A 125 -10.12 -0.17 -11.15
C ILE A 125 -11.07 -0.96 -10.25
N ASN A 126 -11.57 -2.11 -10.69
CA ASN A 126 -12.46 -2.96 -9.88
C ASN A 126 -11.75 -3.46 -8.61
N GLN A 127 -10.48 -3.85 -8.72
CA GLN A 127 -9.72 -4.27 -7.54
C GLN A 127 -9.47 -3.09 -6.59
N LEU A 128 -9.12 -1.91 -7.13
CA LEU A 128 -8.93 -0.71 -6.33
C LEU A 128 -10.19 -0.27 -5.58
N ARG A 129 -11.39 -0.41 -6.19
CA ARG A 129 -12.67 -0.09 -5.54
C ARG A 129 -12.87 -0.85 -4.23
N LEU A 130 -12.32 -2.07 -4.12
CA LEU A 130 -12.43 -2.89 -2.90
C LEU A 130 -11.56 -2.38 -1.74
N GLU A 131 -10.59 -1.52 -2.05
CA GLU A 131 -9.68 -0.92 -1.06
C GLU A 131 -10.14 0.48 -0.59
N ILE A 132 -11.20 1.04 -1.20
CA ILE A 132 -11.72 2.37 -0.86
C ILE A 132 -12.66 2.29 0.34
N TYR A 133 -12.55 3.25 1.24
CA TYR A 133 -13.40 3.42 2.41
C TYR A 133 -13.70 4.90 2.68
N GLU A 134 -14.67 5.16 3.55
CA GLU A 134 -15.10 6.52 3.89
C GLU A 134 -13.98 7.35 4.52
N ASN A 135 -13.80 8.59 4.06
CA ASN A 135 -12.75 9.52 4.48
C ASN A 135 -11.31 9.04 4.22
N ILE A 136 -11.10 8.17 3.24
CA ILE A 136 -9.77 7.73 2.82
C ILE A 136 -8.94 8.94 2.35
N HIS A 137 -7.64 8.95 2.69
CA HIS A 137 -6.73 9.98 2.21
C HIS A 137 -6.29 9.71 0.76
N THR A 138 -6.10 10.78 -0.01
CA THR A 138 -5.61 10.64 -1.41
C THR A 138 -4.30 9.88 -1.51
N GLU A 139 -3.41 10.00 -0.51
CA GLU A 139 -2.16 9.25 -0.44
C GLU A 139 -2.38 7.74 -0.25
N GLU A 140 -3.43 7.37 0.46
CA GLU A 140 -3.79 5.97 0.67
C GLU A 140 -4.37 5.36 -0.60
N ILE A 141 -5.14 6.14 -1.38
CA ILE A 141 -5.61 5.74 -2.71
C ILE A 141 -4.41 5.50 -3.66
N GLU A 142 -3.41 6.38 -3.65
CA GLU A 142 -2.18 6.19 -4.43
C GLU A 142 -1.44 4.91 -4.00
N ARG A 143 -1.31 4.67 -2.69
CA ARG A 143 -0.71 3.43 -2.17
C ARG A 143 -1.51 2.19 -2.56
N ALA A 144 -2.83 2.24 -2.42
CA ALA A 144 -3.71 1.15 -2.81
C ALA A 144 -3.57 0.84 -4.31
N LEU A 145 -3.52 1.85 -5.17
CA LEU A 145 -3.29 1.66 -6.61
C LEU A 145 -1.94 0.97 -6.88
N ILE A 146 -0.86 1.40 -6.23
CA ILE A 146 0.46 0.76 -6.36
C ILE A 146 0.41 -0.70 -5.91
N MET A 147 -0.27 -0.99 -4.79
CA MET A 147 -0.42 -2.36 -4.27
C MET A 147 -1.24 -3.25 -5.20
N VAL A 148 -2.31 -2.72 -5.80
CA VAL A 148 -3.11 -3.43 -6.80
C VAL A 148 -2.27 -3.74 -8.04
N LEU A 149 -1.55 -2.75 -8.59
CA LEU A 149 -0.67 -2.96 -9.75
C LEU A 149 0.42 -4.00 -9.43
N ARG A 150 1.01 -3.93 -8.24
CA ARG A 150 2.00 -4.92 -7.78
C ARG A 150 1.42 -6.33 -7.73
N SER A 151 0.18 -6.51 -7.26
CA SER A 151 -0.44 -7.84 -7.15
C SER A 151 -0.65 -8.52 -8.51
N PHE A 152 -0.66 -7.73 -9.59
CA PHE A 152 -0.80 -8.24 -10.95
C PHE A 152 0.52 -8.57 -11.64
N ILE A 153 1.69 -8.28 -11.04
CA ILE A 153 3.01 -8.61 -11.62
C ILE A 153 3.16 -10.11 -11.85
N GLU A 154 2.58 -10.93 -10.97
CA GLU A 154 2.60 -12.39 -11.12
C GLU A 154 1.78 -12.89 -12.32
N LYS A 155 0.77 -12.10 -12.75
CA LYS A 155 -0.08 -12.44 -13.90
C LYS A 155 0.55 -11.99 -15.22
N ASP A 156 1.12 -10.76 -15.22
CA ASP A 156 1.78 -10.20 -16.38
C ASP A 156 2.94 -9.29 -15.96
N PRO A 157 4.18 -9.56 -16.42
CA PRO A 157 5.37 -8.74 -16.11
C PRO A 157 5.25 -7.26 -16.51
N ALA A 158 4.37 -6.90 -17.47
CA ALA A 158 4.13 -5.52 -17.87
C ALA A 158 3.69 -4.64 -16.69
N TYR A 159 2.95 -5.21 -15.74
CA TYR A 159 2.56 -4.50 -14.51
C TYR A 159 3.74 -4.03 -13.67
N SER A 160 4.91 -4.67 -13.78
CA SER A 160 6.11 -4.26 -13.03
C SER A 160 6.57 -2.86 -13.41
N GLN A 161 6.55 -2.52 -14.70
CA GLN A 161 6.93 -1.19 -15.17
C GLN A 161 5.88 -0.14 -14.83
N ILE A 162 4.60 -0.51 -14.89
CA ILE A 162 3.49 0.38 -14.57
C ILE A 162 3.48 0.69 -13.06
N ALA A 163 3.67 -0.32 -12.22
CA ALA A 163 3.79 -0.14 -10.77
C ALA A 163 5.04 0.70 -10.41
N ALA A 164 6.16 0.53 -11.15
CA ALA A 164 7.34 1.38 -11.02
C ALA A 164 7.02 2.84 -11.28
N ARG A 165 6.35 3.16 -12.41
CA ARG A 165 5.95 4.54 -12.74
C ARG A 165 5.00 5.12 -11.72
N ALA A 166 4.02 4.34 -11.24
CA ALA A 166 3.11 4.78 -10.19
C ALA A 166 3.86 5.15 -8.91
N LEU A 167 4.83 4.32 -8.51
CA LEU A 167 5.67 4.57 -7.35
C LEU A 167 6.60 5.78 -7.56
N SER A 168 7.27 5.88 -8.72
CA SER A 168 8.11 7.04 -9.06
C SER A 168 7.31 8.34 -9.05
N ASN A 169 6.10 8.36 -9.62
CA ASN A 169 5.21 9.52 -9.59
C ASN A 169 4.86 9.94 -8.15
N LYS A 170 4.67 8.98 -7.25
CA LYS A 170 4.48 9.27 -5.82
C LYS A 170 5.74 9.90 -5.20
N LEU A 171 6.92 9.36 -5.51
CA LEU A 171 8.21 9.88 -5.02
C LEU A 171 8.50 11.29 -5.57
N TYR A 172 8.23 11.55 -6.85
CA TYR A 172 8.36 12.90 -7.41
C TYR A 172 7.47 13.91 -6.69
N LYS A 173 6.22 13.54 -6.38
CA LYS A 173 5.32 14.38 -5.58
C LYS A 173 5.85 14.61 -4.17
N GLU A 174 6.54 13.64 -3.60
CA GLU A 174 7.15 13.76 -2.27
C GLU A 174 8.33 14.74 -2.28
N VAL A 175 9.19 14.66 -3.31
CA VAL A 175 10.38 15.50 -3.46
C VAL A 175 10.04 16.93 -3.90
N ILE A 176 9.19 17.10 -4.92
CA ILE A 176 8.84 18.41 -5.49
C ILE A 176 7.79 19.14 -4.65
N GLY A 177 6.86 18.36 -4.07
CA GLY A 177 5.66 18.83 -3.41
C GLY A 177 4.41 18.53 -4.25
N ALA A 178 3.44 17.88 -3.65
CA ALA A 178 2.24 17.40 -4.36
C ALA A 178 1.41 18.52 -5.01
N ASP A 179 1.41 19.71 -4.42
CA ASP A 179 0.67 20.87 -4.91
C ASP A 179 1.45 21.67 -5.96
N LYS A 180 2.74 21.37 -6.15
CA LYS A 180 3.64 22.13 -7.02
C LYS A 180 4.05 21.37 -8.27
N ILE A 181 3.87 20.03 -8.28
CA ILE A 181 4.34 19.19 -9.38
C ILE A 181 3.56 19.47 -10.66
N ASP A 182 4.30 19.71 -11.72
CA ASP A 182 3.82 19.78 -13.11
C ASP A 182 4.60 18.75 -13.93
N PHE A 183 3.96 17.65 -14.29
CA PHE A 183 4.59 16.59 -15.06
C PHE A 183 5.05 17.01 -16.46
N SER A 184 4.56 18.12 -17.00
CA SER A 184 5.07 18.70 -18.25
C SER A 184 6.42 19.40 -18.09
N LYS A 185 6.81 19.70 -16.84
CA LYS A 185 8.06 20.36 -16.45
C LYS A 185 8.87 19.52 -15.47
N LEU A 186 8.66 18.21 -15.48
CA LEU A 186 9.23 17.31 -14.47
C LEU A 186 10.75 17.42 -14.40
N ASP A 187 11.45 17.45 -15.54
CA ASP A 187 12.91 17.57 -15.62
C ASP A 187 13.43 18.84 -14.95
N GLU A 188 12.81 19.98 -15.27
CA GLU A 188 13.17 21.27 -14.68
C GLU A 188 12.97 21.24 -13.15
N GLN A 189 11.81 20.76 -12.71
CA GLN A 189 11.47 20.68 -11.30
C GLN A 189 12.36 19.70 -10.52
N LEU A 190 12.77 18.58 -11.10
CA LEU A 190 13.70 17.64 -10.46
C LEU A 190 15.13 18.19 -10.38
N ARG A 191 15.59 18.95 -11.41
CA ARG A 191 16.88 19.67 -11.35
C ARG A 191 16.92 20.69 -10.22
N GLU A 192 15.86 21.49 -10.07
CA GLU A 192 15.73 22.43 -8.95
C GLU A 192 15.65 21.70 -7.60
N ALA A 193 14.88 20.59 -7.55
CA ALA A 193 14.76 19.77 -6.36
C ALA A 193 16.11 19.15 -5.95
N PHE A 194 16.92 18.69 -6.89
CA PHE A 194 18.26 18.17 -6.63
C PHE A 194 19.13 19.16 -5.85
N VAL A 195 19.23 20.38 -6.34
CA VAL A 195 20.03 21.44 -5.68
C VAL A 195 19.48 21.71 -4.26
N ARG A 196 18.16 21.81 -4.13
CA ARG A 196 17.51 22.01 -2.82
C ARG A 196 17.77 20.83 -1.87
N CYS A 197 17.66 19.59 -2.34
CA CYS A 197 17.85 18.39 -1.54
C CYS A 197 19.30 18.26 -1.03
N ILE A 198 20.31 18.58 -1.85
CA ILE A 198 21.70 18.61 -1.40
C ILE A 198 21.89 19.65 -0.27
N ASN A 199 21.37 20.87 -0.44
CA ASN A 199 21.45 21.91 0.60
C ASN A 199 20.74 21.48 1.90
N THR A 200 19.54 20.91 1.80
CA THR A 200 18.78 20.39 2.94
C THR A 200 19.53 19.23 3.62
N GLY A 201 20.07 18.31 2.83
CA GLY A 201 20.80 17.15 3.35
C GLY A 201 22.08 17.54 4.09
N VAL A 202 22.82 18.54 3.62
CA VAL A 202 23.98 19.09 4.33
C VAL A 202 23.54 19.79 5.62
N SER A 203 22.49 20.61 5.55
CA SER A 203 21.96 21.32 6.73
C SER A 203 21.45 20.34 7.81
N ALA A 204 20.84 19.25 7.41
CA ALA A 204 20.39 18.15 8.27
C ALA A 204 21.53 17.20 8.70
N ARG A 205 22.78 17.46 8.33
CA ARG A 205 23.96 16.62 8.61
C ARG A 205 23.82 15.18 8.08
N ARG A 206 23.09 15.01 7.00
CA ARG A 206 22.94 13.73 6.30
C ARG A 206 23.92 13.58 5.15
N LEU A 207 24.33 14.69 4.56
CA LEU A 207 25.33 14.76 3.49
C LEU A 207 26.57 15.52 3.95
N ASP A 208 27.71 15.17 3.35
CA ASP A 208 28.99 15.82 3.63
C ASP A 208 28.97 17.28 3.12
N PRO A 209 29.38 18.28 3.92
CA PRO A 209 29.47 19.68 3.48
C PRO A 209 30.30 19.90 2.21
N ARG A 210 31.23 19.02 1.89
CA ARG A 210 32.02 19.07 0.65
C ARG A 210 31.15 18.95 -0.61
N MET A 211 29.93 18.40 -0.49
CA MET A 211 28.99 18.38 -1.62
C MET A 211 28.68 19.76 -2.15
N LEU A 212 28.69 20.79 -1.30
CA LEU A 212 28.45 22.18 -1.69
C LEU A 212 29.61 22.84 -2.44
N THR A 213 30.78 22.18 -2.52
CA THR A 213 31.92 22.69 -3.30
C THR A 213 31.83 22.34 -4.78
N PHE A 214 30.93 21.42 -5.16
CA PHE A 214 30.68 21.10 -6.55
C PHE A 214 29.77 22.10 -7.23
N ASN A 215 29.83 22.19 -8.55
CA ASN A 215 28.87 22.95 -9.33
C ASN A 215 27.54 22.15 -9.43
N LEU A 216 26.68 22.36 -8.45
CA LEU A 216 25.42 21.62 -8.34
C LEU A 216 24.47 21.89 -9.52
N GLU A 217 24.48 23.08 -10.08
CA GLU A 217 23.66 23.43 -11.25
C GLU A 217 24.10 22.66 -12.50
N TYR A 218 25.41 22.52 -12.69
CA TYR A 218 25.95 21.72 -13.77
C TYR A 218 25.57 20.23 -13.59
N ILE A 219 25.73 19.68 -12.38
CA ILE A 219 25.36 18.29 -12.10
C ILE A 219 23.86 18.08 -12.33
N ALA A 220 23.02 19.02 -11.85
CA ALA A 220 21.58 18.98 -12.06
C ALA A 220 21.22 18.98 -13.55
N SER A 221 21.96 19.74 -14.38
CA SER A 221 21.70 19.79 -15.84
C SER A 221 21.94 18.46 -16.55
N GLU A 222 22.77 17.58 -15.99
CA GLU A 222 23.08 16.25 -16.52
C GLU A 222 22.06 15.16 -16.08
N LEU A 223 21.08 15.51 -15.24
CA LEU A 223 20.01 14.57 -14.86
C LEU A 223 19.11 14.29 -16.06
N VAL A 224 18.84 13.01 -16.29
CA VAL A 224 18.03 12.50 -17.40
C VAL A 224 16.93 11.62 -16.81
N THR A 225 15.73 12.20 -16.66
CA THR A 225 14.59 11.56 -15.97
C THR A 225 14.03 10.37 -16.74
N GLU A 226 14.20 10.31 -18.06
CA GLU A 226 13.78 9.16 -18.87
C GLU A 226 14.46 7.85 -18.43
N ARG A 227 15.64 7.93 -17.80
CA ARG A 227 16.34 6.74 -17.25
C ARG A 227 15.58 6.06 -16.13
N ASP A 228 14.70 6.77 -15.42
CA ASP A 228 13.88 6.21 -14.36
C ASP A 228 12.90 5.17 -14.92
N SER A 229 12.53 5.27 -16.20
CA SER A 229 11.71 4.29 -16.92
C SER A 229 12.38 2.92 -17.09
N LEU A 230 13.71 2.83 -16.91
CA LEU A 230 14.46 1.57 -16.94
C LEU A 230 14.27 0.75 -15.66
N LEU A 231 13.80 1.39 -14.58
CA LEU A 231 13.64 0.74 -13.29
C LEU A 231 12.34 -0.06 -13.24
N THR A 232 12.43 -1.27 -12.70
CA THR A 232 11.26 -2.09 -12.38
C THR A 232 10.68 -1.70 -11.02
N TYR A 233 9.46 -2.17 -10.70
CA TYR A 233 8.85 -1.93 -9.39
C TYR A 233 9.76 -2.33 -8.24
N LEU A 234 10.35 -3.53 -8.30
CA LEU A 234 11.24 -4.00 -7.24
C LEU A 234 12.49 -3.12 -7.09
N SER A 235 13.02 -2.59 -8.20
CA SER A 235 14.16 -1.68 -8.18
C SER A 235 13.82 -0.37 -7.46
N VAL A 236 12.74 0.30 -7.87
CA VAL A 236 12.30 1.56 -7.25
C VAL A 236 11.94 1.35 -5.78
N GLN A 237 11.22 0.27 -5.46
CA GLN A 237 10.84 -0.06 -4.08
C GLN A 237 12.08 -0.30 -3.20
N THR A 238 13.07 -1.04 -3.72
CA THR A 238 14.32 -1.30 -2.99
C THR A 238 15.11 -0.01 -2.75
N LEU A 239 15.19 0.87 -3.77
CA LEU A 239 15.83 2.18 -3.63
C LEU A 239 15.13 3.00 -2.55
N ASN A 240 13.81 3.11 -2.62
CA ASN A 240 13.01 3.86 -1.64
C ASN A 240 13.17 3.33 -0.20
N ASP A 241 13.15 2.02 -0.01
CA ASP A 241 13.13 1.41 1.32
C ASP A 241 14.51 1.37 1.99
N ARG A 242 15.58 1.31 1.20
CA ARG A 242 16.91 0.99 1.72
C ARG A 242 17.99 2.00 1.40
N TYR A 243 17.85 2.75 0.31
CA TYR A 243 18.94 3.58 -0.21
C TYR A 243 18.64 5.06 -0.19
N PHE A 244 17.42 5.46 -0.50
CA PHE A 244 17.07 6.88 -0.53
C PHE A 244 17.22 7.52 0.85
N THR A 245 17.95 8.61 0.88
CA THR A 245 18.24 9.35 2.10
C THR A 245 17.05 10.20 2.51
N ARG A 246 16.72 10.16 3.80
CA ARG A 246 15.65 10.99 4.39
C ARG A 246 16.19 11.79 5.58
N VAL A 247 15.60 12.97 5.80
CA VAL A 247 15.83 13.76 7.00
C VAL A 247 15.23 13.02 8.20
N PRO A 248 15.99 12.73 9.28
CA PRO A 248 15.51 11.92 10.40
C PRO A 248 14.29 12.50 11.10
N GLU A 249 14.25 13.82 11.27
CA GLU A 249 13.24 14.55 12.02
C GLU A 249 11.94 14.72 11.22
N THR A 250 12.05 15.14 9.96
CA THR A 250 10.90 15.47 9.12
C THR A 250 10.46 14.33 8.22
N LYS A 251 11.31 13.29 8.05
CA LYS A 251 11.15 12.20 7.08
C LYS A 251 11.12 12.65 5.62
N GLU A 252 11.48 13.92 5.36
CA GLU A 252 11.58 14.47 4.01
C GLU A 252 12.58 13.67 3.18
N LEU A 253 12.19 13.33 1.95
CA LEU A 253 13.02 12.62 0.98
C LEU A 253 14.03 13.60 0.37
N LEU A 254 15.31 13.18 0.30
CA LEU A 254 16.42 13.99 -0.23
C LEU A 254 16.91 13.53 -1.61
N GLU A 255 16.36 12.42 -2.13
CA GLU A 255 16.78 11.83 -3.42
C GLU A 255 15.57 11.47 -4.28
#